data_473aebf79a40b80438b57f7ba198e242
#
_entry.id   473aebf79a40b80438b57f7ba198e242
#
_cell.length_a   1.000
_cell.length_b   1.000
_cell.length_c   1.000
_cell.angle_alpha   90.00
_cell.angle_beta   90.00
_cell.angle_gamma   90.00
#
_symmetry.space_group_name_H-M   'P 1'
#
loop_
_entity.id
_entity.type
_entity.pdbx_description
1 polymer ?
#
loop_
_entity_poly.entity_id
_entity_poly.type
_entity_poly.pdbx_seq_one_letter_code
_entity_poly.pdbx_strand_id
1 'polypeptide(L)'
;MLPNIHLLGMMVIVLTLTFRWRALIPIYIYVFLDGLYLGFSPWWVPYLYIWTILWAITMLLPKRMPKWLCMVVYPVVCSLHGFAFGILYAPAYSLFFWLDLAETLTWISTGVVFDVAHGISNFIVGFLIVPFSELMKKLARKSNMI
;
A
#
# COMPACT_ATOMS: atom_id res chain seq x y z
N MET A 1 16.22 3.61 -11.68
CA MET A 1 15.29 2.88 -10.80
C MET A 1 14.04 2.57 -11.61
N LEU A 2 13.53 1.34 -11.53
CA LEU A 2 12.23 1.02 -12.12
C LEU A 2 11.15 1.68 -11.24
N PRO A 3 10.29 2.54 -11.80
CA PRO A 3 9.23 3.18 -11.03
C PRO A 3 8.25 2.11 -10.50
N ASN A 4 7.67 2.38 -9.34
CA ASN A 4 6.65 1.53 -8.68
C ASN A 4 7.13 0.14 -8.21
N ILE A 5 8.44 -0.12 -8.12
CA ILE A 5 8.96 -1.33 -7.46
C ILE A 5 9.50 -0.94 -6.09
N HIS A 6 8.70 -1.20 -5.07
CA HIS A 6 9.04 -0.88 -3.67
C HIS A 6 8.34 -1.82 -2.69
N LEU A 7 8.80 -1.83 -1.45
CA LEU A 7 8.28 -2.71 -0.38
C LEU A 7 7.12 -2.09 0.42
N LEU A 8 6.66 -0.89 0.09
CA LEU A 8 5.76 -0.12 0.94
C LEU A 8 4.39 -0.81 1.11
N GLY A 9 3.79 -1.30 0.01
CA GLY A 9 2.51 -2.03 0.10
C GLY A 9 2.60 -3.24 1.03
N MET A 10 3.67 -4.03 0.90
CA MET A 10 3.96 -5.15 1.78
C MET A 10 4.12 -4.70 3.24
N MET A 11 4.86 -3.62 3.49
CA MET A 11 5.08 -3.08 4.84
C MET A 11 3.79 -2.54 5.47
N VAL A 12 2.91 -1.89 4.71
CA VAL A 12 1.59 -1.45 5.20
C VAL A 12 0.80 -2.65 5.74
N ILE A 13 0.77 -3.78 5.00
CA ILE A 13 0.08 -5.00 5.45
C ILE A 13 0.77 -5.57 6.70
N VAL A 14 2.09 -5.69 6.72
CA VAL A 14 2.86 -6.20 7.87
C VAL A 14 2.60 -5.37 9.14
N LEU A 15 2.65 -4.05 9.03
CA LEU A 15 2.37 -3.14 10.14
C LEU A 15 0.92 -3.28 10.62
N THR A 16 -0.03 -3.39 9.68
CA THR A 16 -1.45 -3.56 10.00
C THR A 16 -1.73 -4.88 10.72
N LEU A 17 -1.13 -5.98 10.27
CA LEU A 17 -1.24 -7.30 10.91
C LEU A 17 -0.61 -7.33 12.30
N THR A 18 0.37 -6.47 12.56
CA THR A 18 1.10 -6.39 13.84
C THR A 18 0.42 -5.43 14.80
N PHE A 19 0.18 -4.18 14.39
CA PHE A 19 -0.23 -3.08 15.27
C PHE A 19 -1.71 -2.68 15.10
N ARG A 20 -2.43 -3.28 14.16
CA ARG A 20 -3.84 -3.02 13.89
C ARG A 20 -4.08 -1.53 13.58
N TRP A 21 -4.96 -0.85 14.32
CA TRP A 21 -5.26 0.57 14.08
C TRP A 21 -4.04 1.49 14.32
N ARG A 22 -3.12 1.09 15.23
CA ARG A 22 -1.89 1.85 15.50
C ARG A 22 -0.91 1.83 14.31
N ALA A 23 -1.10 0.95 13.34
CA ALA A 23 -0.28 0.92 12.12
C ALA A 23 -0.36 2.21 11.30
N LEU A 24 -1.46 2.97 11.42
CA LEU A 24 -1.59 4.28 10.76
C LEU A 24 -0.50 5.26 11.22
N ILE A 25 -0.01 5.16 12.46
CA ILE A 25 1.03 6.06 12.97
C ILE A 25 2.31 5.95 12.12
N PRO A 26 2.99 4.80 12.02
CA PRO A 26 4.20 4.69 11.20
C PRO A 26 3.92 4.88 9.70
N ILE A 27 2.73 4.53 9.19
CA ILE A 27 2.36 4.75 7.80
C ILE A 27 2.34 6.26 7.50
N TYR A 28 1.70 7.08 8.33
CA TYR A 28 1.63 8.54 8.12
C TYR A 28 2.94 9.25 8.44
N ILE A 29 3.74 8.74 9.38
CA ILE A 29 5.12 9.23 9.56
C ILE A 29 5.91 9.05 8.27
N TYR A 30 5.82 7.87 7.63
CA TYR A 30 6.48 7.62 6.34
C TYR A 30 5.97 8.59 5.26
N VAL A 31 4.65 8.73 5.09
CA VAL A 31 4.05 9.64 4.09
C VAL A 31 4.50 11.09 4.32
N PHE A 32 4.59 11.53 5.57
CA PHE A 32 5.07 12.86 5.91
C PHE A 32 6.55 13.05 5.59
N LEU A 33 7.40 12.09 5.95
CA LEU A 33 8.83 12.12 5.65
C LEU A 33 9.11 12.09 4.14
N ASP A 34 8.31 11.34 3.39
CA ASP A 34 8.40 11.30 1.93
C ASP A 34 8.07 12.66 1.31
N GLY A 35 7.04 13.34 1.83
CA GLY A 35 6.71 14.72 1.46
C GLY A 35 7.80 15.73 1.84
N LEU A 36 8.45 15.56 2.99
CA LEU A 36 9.59 16.41 3.39
C LEU A 36 10.82 16.20 2.48
N TYR A 37 11.07 14.97 2.07
CA TYR A 37 12.23 14.63 1.26
C TYR A 37 12.07 15.01 -0.21
N LEU A 38 10.89 14.74 -0.80
CA LEU A 38 10.62 14.96 -2.24
C LEU A 38 9.85 16.26 -2.52
N GLY A 39 9.39 16.94 -1.47
CA GLY A 39 8.57 18.16 -1.55
C GLY A 39 7.08 17.86 -1.56
N PHE A 40 6.31 18.66 -0.82
CA PHE A 40 4.84 18.61 -0.81
C PHE A 40 4.30 19.22 -2.11
N SER A 41 3.76 18.41 -2.98
CA SER A 41 3.20 18.81 -4.26
C SER A 41 1.98 17.94 -4.61
N PRO A 42 1.29 18.16 -5.75
CA PRO A 42 0.12 17.38 -6.14
C PRO A 42 0.31 15.86 -6.11
N TRP A 43 1.50 15.37 -6.40
CA TRP A 43 1.82 13.94 -6.39
C TRP A 43 1.71 13.31 -4.99
N TRP A 44 1.89 14.10 -3.93
CA TRP A 44 1.87 13.63 -2.54
C TRP A 44 0.44 13.45 -1.99
N VAL A 45 -0.52 14.25 -2.48
CA VAL A 45 -1.91 14.26 -1.97
C VAL A 45 -2.57 12.87 -2.01
N PRO A 46 -2.46 12.06 -3.08
CA PRO A 46 -3.01 10.71 -3.09
C PRO A 46 -2.48 9.80 -1.99
N TYR A 47 -1.25 9.97 -1.54
CA TYR A 47 -0.64 9.14 -0.51
C TYR A 47 -1.31 9.29 0.86
N LEU A 48 -2.04 10.39 1.08
CA LEU A 48 -2.83 10.60 2.29
C LEU A 48 -3.97 9.58 2.43
N TYR A 49 -4.43 8.96 1.35
CA TYR A 49 -5.53 7.98 1.43
C TYR A 49 -5.22 6.62 0.82
N ILE A 50 -4.36 6.51 -0.17
CA ILE A 50 -4.07 5.23 -0.86
C ILE A 50 -3.59 4.16 0.14
N TRP A 51 -2.69 4.50 1.04
CA TRP A 51 -2.16 3.59 2.06
C TRP A 51 -3.19 3.28 3.14
N THR A 52 -4.08 4.22 3.43
CA THR A 52 -5.22 4.01 4.34
C THR A 52 -6.23 3.03 3.75
N ILE A 53 -6.45 3.05 2.43
CA ILE A 53 -7.30 2.07 1.76
C ILE A 53 -6.71 0.66 1.91
N LEU A 54 -5.40 0.48 1.68
CA LEU A 54 -4.75 -0.82 1.86
C LEU A 54 -4.79 -1.29 3.33
N TRP A 55 -4.56 -0.37 4.27
CA TRP A 55 -4.73 -0.63 5.69
C TRP A 55 -6.17 -1.08 6.01
N ALA A 56 -7.19 -0.37 5.52
CA ALA A 56 -8.60 -0.69 5.77
C ALA A 56 -8.97 -2.06 5.21
N ILE A 57 -8.59 -2.36 3.96
CA ILE A 57 -8.81 -3.68 3.35
C ILE A 57 -8.16 -4.77 4.22
N THR A 58 -6.91 -4.56 4.65
CA THR A 58 -6.20 -5.51 5.52
C THR A 58 -6.90 -5.69 6.87
N MET A 59 -7.47 -4.62 7.44
CA MET A 59 -8.23 -4.66 8.69
C MET A 59 -9.54 -5.46 8.58
N LEU A 60 -10.15 -5.47 7.40
CA LEU A 60 -11.39 -6.22 7.11
C LEU A 60 -11.14 -7.72 6.91
N LEU A 61 -9.91 -8.14 6.63
CA LEU A 61 -9.60 -9.56 6.47
C LEU A 61 -9.84 -10.33 7.79
N PRO A 62 -10.28 -11.60 7.71
CA PRO A 62 -10.52 -12.44 8.89
C PRO A 62 -9.27 -12.54 9.76
N LYS A 63 -9.45 -12.32 11.07
CA LYS A 63 -8.33 -12.38 12.04
C LYS A 63 -7.73 -13.78 12.20
N ARG A 64 -8.52 -14.81 11.92
CA ARG A 64 -8.14 -16.22 12.07
C ARG A 64 -8.21 -16.90 10.70
N MET A 65 -7.09 -16.89 9.99
CA MET A 65 -6.93 -17.65 8.75
C MET A 65 -5.81 -18.69 8.94
N PRO A 66 -5.95 -19.89 8.38
CA PRO A 66 -4.85 -20.85 8.36
C PRO A 66 -3.65 -20.28 7.61
N LYS A 67 -2.45 -20.66 8.01
CA LYS A 67 -1.20 -20.07 7.47
C LYS A 67 -1.10 -20.18 5.95
N TRP A 68 -1.51 -21.30 5.38
CA TRP A 68 -1.50 -21.50 3.92
C TRP A 68 -2.40 -20.47 3.20
N LEU A 69 -3.57 -20.14 3.79
CA LEU A 69 -4.48 -19.15 3.22
C LEU A 69 -3.88 -17.73 3.33
N CYS A 70 -3.20 -17.41 4.45
CA CYS A 70 -2.48 -16.15 4.59
C CYS A 70 -1.41 -15.97 3.51
N MET A 71 -0.68 -17.06 3.17
CA MET A 71 0.35 -17.05 2.12
C MET A 71 -0.20 -16.80 0.71
N VAL A 72 -1.51 -16.93 0.51
CA VAL A 72 -2.18 -16.62 -0.76
C VAL A 72 -2.88 -15.27 -0.70
N VAL A 73 -3.69 -15.05 0.34
CA VAL A 73 -4.55 -13.86 0.43
C VAL A 73 -3.74 -12.56 0.54
N TYR A 74 -2.68 -12.52 1.34
CA TYR A 74 -1.93 -11.29 1.51
C TYR A 74 -1.15 -10.86 0.26
N PRO A 75 -0.43 -11.76 -0.46
CA PRO A 75 0.15 -11.41 -1.75
C PRO A 75 -0.87 -10.94 -2.77
N VAL A 76 -2.04 -11.60 -2.84
CA VAL A 76 -3.12 -11.22 -3.76
C VAL A 76 -3.66 -9.84 -3.41
N VAL A 77 -3.94 -9.54 -2.14
CA VAL A 77 -4.41 -8.20 -1.71
C VAL A 77 -3.36 -7.13 -2.01
N CYS A 78 -2.09 -7.40 -1.72
CA CYS A 78 -1.00 -6.49 -2.03
C CYS A 78 -0.88 -6.20 -3.53
N SER A 79 -0.98 -7.26 -4.34
CA SER A 79 -0.95 -7.20 -5.80
C SER A 79 -2.12 -6.42 -6.38
N LEU A 80 -3.35 -6.71 -5.95
CA LEU A 80 -4.55 -6.01 -6.41
C LEU A 80 -4.50 -4.52 -6.09
N HIS A 81 -3.98 -4.14 -4.92
CA HIS A 81 -3.75 -2.74 -4.59
C HIS A 81 -2.73 -2.10 -5.54
N GLY A 82 -1.66 -2.81 -5.91
CA GLY A 82 -0.68 -2.35 -6.90
C GLY A 82 -1.28 -2.15 -8.30
N PHE A 83 -2.10 -3.09 -8.78
CA PHE A 83 -2.82 -2.95 -10.05
C PHE A 83 -3.85 -1.81 -10.05
N ALA A 84 -4.46 -1.53 -8.89
CA ALA A 84 -5.44 -0.45 -8.74
C ALA A 84 -4.79 0.92 -8.46
N PHE A 85 -3.46 1.01 -8.36
CA PHE A 85 -2.78 2.20 -7.86
C PHE A 85 -3.08 3.45 -8.68
N GLY A 86 -3.01 3.39 -10.01
CA GLY A 86 -3.35 4.50 -10.89
C GLY A 86 -4.82 4.91 -10.77
N ILE A 87 -5.74 3.95 -10.66
CA ILE A 87 -7.17 4.23 -10.44
C ILE A 87 -7.38 4.94 -9.09
N LEU A 88 -6.70 4.49 -8.05
CA LEU A 88 -6.77 5.11 -6.71
C LEU A 88 -6.12 6.51 -6.70
N TYR A 89 -5.10 6.71 -7.53
CA TYR A 89 -4.38 7.98 -7.64
C TYR A 89 -5.17 9.04 -8.42
N ALA A 90 -5.91 8.62 -9.43
CA ALA A 90 -6.60 9.48 -10.38
C ALA A 90 -7.53 10.53 -9.75
N PRO A 91 -8.35 10.25 -8.71
CA PRO A 91 -9.27 11.24 -8.17
C PRO A 91 -8.58 12.52 -7.69
N ALA A 92 -7.50 12.41 -6.92
CA ALA A 92 -6.76 13.58 -6.44
C ALA A 92 -6.01 14.27 -7.58
N TYR A 93 -5.43 13.50 -8.51
CA TYR A 93 -4.71 14.03 -9.66
C TYR A 93 -5.65 14.82 -10.58
N SER A 94 -6.80 14.25 -10.93
CA SER A 94 -7.79 14.90 -11.80
C SER A 94 -8.36 16.17 -11.16
N LEU A 95 -8.64 16.13 -9.86
CA LEU A 95 -9.09 17.31 -9.12
C LEU A 95 -8.04 18.43 -9.13
N PHE A 96 -6.77 18.08 -9.00
CA PHE A 96 -5.68 19.05 -8.91
C PHE A 96 -5.38 19.72 -10.25
N PHE A 97 -5.48 18.95 -11.35
CA PHE A 97 -5.19 19.42 -12.71
C PHE A 97 -6.44 19.74 -13.52
N TRP A 98 -7.64 19.75 -12.90
CA TRP A 98 -8.92 20.07 -13.52
C TRP A 98 -9.24 19.21 -14.75
N LEU A 99 -8.83 17.92 -14.69
CA LEU A 99 -9.06 16.99 -15.80
C LEU A 99 -10.54 16.60 -15.87
N ASP A 100 -11.06 16.55 -17.08
CA ASP A 100 -12.37 15.95 -17.33
C ASP A 100 -12.31 14.42 -17.27
N LEU A 101 -13.47 13.76 -17.47
CA LEU A 101 -13.55 12.29 -17.42
C LEU A 101 -12.70 11.63 -18.52
N ALA A 102 -12.71 12.17 -19.74
CA ALA A 102 -11.97 11.59 -20.87
C ALA A 102 -10.46 11.72 -20.67
N GLU A 103 -10.02 12.87 -20.19
CA GLU A 103 -8.62 13.14 -19.84
C GLU A 103 -8.15 12.25 -18.67
N THR A 104 -9.00 12.08 -17.64
CA THR A 104 -8.73 11.18 -16.52
C THR A 104 -8.57 9.74 -16.97
N LEU A 105 -9.47 9.23 -17.82
CA LEU A 105 -9.38 7.87 -18.37
C LEU A 105 -8.14 7.69 -19.25
N THR A 106 -7.80 8.71 -20.03
CA THR A 106 -6.57 8.73 -20.84
C THR A 106 -5.33 8.66 -19.95
N TRP A 107 -5.30 9.46 -18.88
CA TRP A 107 -4.22 9.44 -17.90
C TRP A 107 -4.06 8.07 -17.23
N ILE A 108 -5.17 7.46 -16.76
CA ILE A 108 -5.15 6.10 -16.20
C ILE A 108 -4.61 5.10 -17.21
N SER A 109 -5.10 5.14 -18.46
CA SER A 109 -4.71 4.17 -19.50
C SER A 109 -3.21 4.25 -19.84
N THR A 110 -2.64 5.44 -19.87
CA THR A 110 -1.19 5.62 -20.09
C THR A 110 -0.35 5.12 -18.91
N GLY A 111 -0.91 5.13 -17.70
CA GLY A 111 -0.27 4.64 -16.48
C GLY A 111 -0.31 3.12 -16.28
N VAL A 112 -1.15 2.39 -17.01
CA VAL A 112 -1.39 0.94 -16.82
C VAL A 112 -0.11 0.10 -16.80
N VAL A 113 0.89 0.43 -17.62
CA VAL A 113 2.17 -0.29 -17.66
C VAL A 113 2.88 -0.24 -16.30
N PHE A 114 2.82 0.92 -15.62
CA PHE A 114 3.41 1.09 -14.29
C PHE A 114 2.59 0.36 -13.22
N ASP A 115 1.26 0.35 -13.34
CA ASP A 115 0.38 -0.38 -12.42
C ASP A 115 0.56 -1.90 -12.56
N VAL A 116 0.76 -2.40 -13.78
CA VAL A 116 1.09 -3.81 -14.03
C VAL A 116 2.42 -4.19 -13.36
N ALA A 117 3.47 -3.38 -13.56
CA ALA A 117 4.76 -3.59 -12.91
C ALA A 117 4.63 -3.56 -11.37
N HIS A 118 3.83 -2.62 -10.84
CA HIS A 118 3.55 -2.47 -9.41
C HIS A 118 2.79 -3.69 -8.86
N GLY A 119 1.73 -4.13 -9.55
CA GLY A 119 0.95 -5.31 -9.15
C GLY A 119 1.77 -6.60 -9.12
N ILE A 120 2.59 -6.83 -10.16
CA ILE A 120 3.47 -8.00 -10.24
C ILE A 120 4.54 -7.95 -9.14
N SER A 121 5.21 -6.82 -8.95
CA SER A 121 6.23 -6.67 -7.91
C SER A 121 5.63 -6.86 -6.51
N ASN A 122 4.45 -6.29 -6.24
CA ASN A 122 3.73 -6.47 -4.98
C ASN A 122 3.29 -7.91 -4.74
N PHE A 123 2.94 -8.66 -5.80
CA PHE A 123 2.66 -10.09 -5.68
C PHE A 123 3.89 -10.86 -5.20
N ILE A 124 5.04 -10.62 -5.85
CA ILE A 124 6.30 -11.30 -5.52
C ILE A 124 6.74 -10.99 -4.09
N VAL A 125 6.82 -9.70 -3.73
CA VAL A 125 7.24 -9.31 -2.38
C VAL A 125 6.18 -9.63 -1.33
N GLY A 126 4.93 -9.81 -1.73
CA GLY A 126 3.82 -10.19 -0.87
C GLY A 126 4.02 -11.52 -0.13
N PHE A 127 4.80 -12.45 -0.67
CA PHE A 127 5.17 -13.70 0.02
C PHE A 127 6.01 -13.47 1.29
N LEU A 128 6.63 -12.31 1.42
CA LEU A 128 7.36 -11.91 2.62
C LEU A 128 6.44 -11.40 3.75
N ILE A 129 5.17 -11.12 3.48
CA ILE A 129 4.23 -10.54 4.47
C ILE A 129 4.11 -11.45 5.69
N VAL A 130 3.88 -12.74 5.50
CA VAL A 130 3.69 -13.69 6.62
C VAL A 130 4.93 -13.78 7.49
N PRO A 131 6.13 -14.12 6.96
CA PRO A 131 7.32 -14.22 7.79
C PRO A 131 7.70 -12.90 8.47
N PHE A 132 7.56 -11.76 7.78
CA PHE A 132 7.85 -10.45 8.38
C PHE A 132 6.83 -10.08 9.46
N SER A 133 5.55 -10.38 9.29
CA SER A 133 4.54 -10.12 10.32
C SER A 133 4.76 -10.99 11.57
N GLU A 134 5.18 -12.25 11.41
CA GLU A 134 5.55 -13.12 12.52
C GLU A 134 6.78 -12.57 13.28
N LEU A 135 7.80 -12.13 12.55
CA LEU A 135 8.99 -11.50 13.13
C LEU A 135 8.64 -10.21 13.89
N MET A 136 7.88 -9.31 13.24
CA MET A 136 7.46 -8.04 13.84
C MET A 136 6.63 -8.25 15.10
N LYS A 137 5.69 -9.20 15.11
CA LYS A 137 4.92 -9.55 16.31
C LYS A 137 5.81 -10.07 17.45
N LYS A 138 6.82 -10.91 17.13
CA LYS A 138 7.78 -11.40 18.11
C LYS A 138 8.58 -10.25 18.74
N LEU A 139 9.07 -9.33 17.92
CA LEU A 139 9.82 -8.15 18.37
C LEU A 139 8.92 -7.19 19.19
N ALA A 140 7.72 -6.91 18.70
CA ALA A 140 6.78 -6.02 19.38
C ALA A 140 6.36 -6.54 20.76
N ARG A 141 6.17 -7.86 20.91
CA ARG A 141 5.92 -8.49 22.23
C ARG A 141 7.13 -8.36 23.16
N LYS A 142 8.35 -8.59 22.64
CA LYS A 142 9.58 -8.44 23.44
C LYS A 142 9.77 -7.02 23.95
N SER A 143 9.29 -6.03 23.21
CA SER A 143 9.39 -4.60 23.55
C SER A 143 8.13 -4.03 24.23
N ASN A 144 7.20 -4.88 24.67
CA ASN A 144 5.93 -4.49 25.33
C ASN A 144 5.07 -3.48 24.50
N MET A 145 5.17 -3.52 23.18
CA MET A 145 4.38 -2.66 22.29
C MET A 145 3.00 -3.24 21.94
N ILE A 146 2.82 -4.56 22.08
CA ILE A 146 1.56 -5.31 21.88
C ILE A 146 1.45 -6.46 22.90
#